data_6c098e95e6061b05b1696d11da2eeefb
#
_entry.id   6c098e95e6061b05b1696d11da2eeefb
#
_cell.length_a   1.000
_cell.length_b   1.000
_cell.length_c   1.000
_cell.angle_alpha   90.00
_cell.angle_beta   90.00
_cell.angle_gamma   90.00
#
_symmetry.space_group_name_H-M   'P 1'
#
loop_
_entity.id
_entity.type
_entity.pdbx_description
1 polymer ?
#
loop_
_entity_poly.entity_id
_entity_poly.type
_entity_poly.pdbx_seq_one_letter_code
_entity_poly.pdbx_strand_id
1 'polypeptide(L)' 'MPKLRKRTSRYDQLQALLYGQLRTHGKKPEDLLGCCRETASKRLRDIDRMPVGDLLALGRGLDIPIADLRAAIRYQ' A
#
# COMPACT_ATOMS: atom_id res chain seq x y z
N MET A 1 -3.73 20.92 -24.32
CA MET A 1 -2.60 20.90 -23.47
C MET A 1 -2.33 19.55 -22.82
N PRO A 2 -1.20 19.06 -23.02
CA PRO A 2 -0.93 17.78 -22.48
C PRO A 2 -0.83 17.86 -20.99
N LYS A 3 -1.45 16.93 -20.39
CA LYS A 3 -1.40 16.81 -19.02
C LYS A 3 -0.12 16.21 -18.62
N LEU A 4 0.42 16.69 -17.58
CA LEU A 4 1.61 16.10 -17.07
C LEU A 4 1.27 14.72 -16.62
N ARG A 5 2.00 13.79 -17.20
CA ARG A 5 1.81 12.46 -16.84
C ARG A 5 2.46 12.21 -15.52
N LYS A 6 1.71 11.70 -14.61
CA LYS A 6 2.27 11.32 -13.37
C LYS A 6 3.22 10.19 -13.61
N ARG A 7 4.38 10.28 -13.03
CA ARG A 7 5.34 9.23 -13.19
C ARG A 7 4.81 7.98 -12.52
N THR A 8 4.80 6.87 -13.24
CA THR A 8 4.31 5.61 -12.70
C THR A 8 5.39 4.99 -11.82
N SER A 9 5.08 4.76 -10.57
CA SER A 9 5.99 4.15 -9.65
C SER A 9 5.90 2.64 -9.75
N ARG A 10 6.99 1.94 -9.42
CA ARG A 10 6.97 0.49 -9.38
C ARG A 10 6.00 -0.02 -8.32
N TYR A 11 5.57 0.85 -7.42
CA TYR A 11 4.68 0.47 -6.34
C TYR A 11 3.23 0.85 -6.58
N ASP A 12 2.90 1.34 -7.77
CA ASP A 12 1.53 1.75 -8.06
C ASP A 12 0.53 0.61 -7.93
N GLN A 13 0.90 -0.56 -8.44
CA GLN A 13 0.03 -1.71 -8.35
C GLN A 13 -0.11 -2.19 -6.92
N LEU A 14 0.96 -2.13 -6.17
CA LEU A 14 0.93 -2.50 -4.76
C LEU A 14 0.01 -1.57 -3.98
N GLN A 15 0.11 -0.27 -4.25
CA GLN A 15 -0.75 0.71 -3.59
C GLN A 15 -2.22 0.44 -3.90
N ALA A 16 -2.53 0.18 -5.16
CA ALA A 16 -3.91 -0.11 -5.57
C ALA A 16 -4.41 -1.38 -4.90
N LEU A 17 -3.56 -2.39 -4.81
CA LEU A 17 -3.91 -3.64 -4.16
C LEU A 17 -4.25 -3.40 -2.69
N LEU A 18 -3.41 -2.65 -1.99
CA LEU A 18 -3.63 -2.38 -0.58
C LEU A 18 -4.91 -1.60 -0.34
N TYR A 19 -5.15 -0.55 -1.13
CA TYR A 19 -6.39 0.22 -0.98
C TYR A 19 -7.61 -0.63 -1.29
N GLY A 20 -7.53 -1.46 -2.33
CA GLY A 20 -8.63 -2.34 -2.68
C GLY A 20 -8.94 -3.34 -1.59
N GLN A 21 -7.91 -3.94 -1.00
CA GLN A 21 -8.11 -4.92 0.05
C GLN A 21 -8.62 -4.28 1.33
N LEU A 22 -8.14 -3.09 1.66
CA LEU A 22 -8.65 -2.37 2.82
C LEU A 22 -10.14 -2.12 2.68
N ARG A 23 -10.57 -1.72 1.50
CA ARG A 23 -11.98 -1.47 1.24
C ARG A 23 -12.79 -2.75 1.29
N THR A 24 -12.26 -3.81 0.67
CA THR A 24 -12.96 -5.10 0.63
C THR A 24 -13.17 -5.67 2.01
N HIS A 25 -12.16 -5.57 2.87
CA HIS A 25 -12.24 -6.10 4.23
C HIS A 25 -12.86 -5.13 5.22
N GLY A 26 -13.08 -3.90 4.81
CA GLY A 26 -13.64 -2.89 5.70
C GLY A 26 -12.73 -2.55 6.86
N LYS A 27 -11.43 -2.66 6.66
CA LYS A 27 -10.45 -2.39 7.72
C LYS A 27 -9.79 -1.05 7.52
N LYS A 28 -9.31 -0.49 8.61
CA LYS A 28 -8.65 0.79 8.57
C LYS A 28 -7.14 0.59 8.67
N PRO A 29 -6.36 1.31 7.85
CA PRO A 29 -4.91 1.12 7.88
C PRO A 29 -4.28 1.48 9.22
N GLU A 30 -4.83 2.46 9.92
CA GLU A 30 -4.28 2.84 11.22
C GLU A 30 -4.39 1.71 12.24
N ASP A 31 -5.42 0.89 12.13
CA ASP A 31 -5.59 -0.25 13.03
C ASP A 31 -4.56 -1.32 12.75
N LEU A 32 -4.23 -1.50 11.48
CA LEU A 32 -3.28 -2.52 11.09
C LEU A 32 -1.84 -2.11 11.35
N LEU A 33 -1.57 -0.81 11.19
CA LEU A 33 -0.22 -0.29 11.38
C LEU A 33 0.08 0.11 12.82
N GLY A 34 -0.96 0.24 13.64
CA GLY A 34 -0.76 0.63 15.02
C GLY A 34 -0.30 2.05 15.19
N CYS A 35 -0.71 2.94 14.28
CA CYS A 35 -0.34 4.35 14.36
C CYS A 35 -1.57 5.20 14.15
N CYS A 36 -1.43 6.52 14.23
CA CYS A 36 -2.57 7.38 14.06
C CYS A 36 -3.00 7.42 12.59
N ARG A 37 -4.23 7.85 12.39
CA ARG A 37 -4.83 7.89 11.08
C ARG A 37 -4.03 8.70 10.07
N GLU A 38 -3.55 9.85 10.49
CA GLU A 38 -2.78 10.71 9.60
C GLU A 38 -1.48 10.05 9.15
N THR A 39 -0.79 9.41 10.09
CA THR A 39 0.45 8.72 9.78
C THR A 39 0.19 7.55 8.84
N ALA A 40 -0.87 6.79 9.07
CA ALA A 40 -1.20 5.67 8.21
C ALA A 40 -1.52 6.14 6.81
N SER A 41 -2.31 7.21 6.69
CA SER A 41 -2.64 7.76 5.38
C SER A 41 -1.42 8.24 4.63
N LYS A 42 -0.50 8.88 5.35
CA LYS A 42 0.72 9.36 4.75
C LYS A 42 1.57 8.22 4.22
N ARG A 43 1.70 7.16 5.00
CA ARG A 43 2.49 6.01 4.59
C ARG A 43 1.91 5.33 3.37
N LEU A 44 0.59 5.26 3.28
CA LEU A 44 -0.06 4.66 2.12
C LEU A 44 0.08 5.53 0.88
N ARG A 45 0.04 6.84 1.04
CA ARG A 45 0.20 7.74 -0.11
C ARG A 45 1.62 7.72 -0.64
N ASP A 46 2.58 7.53 0.26
CA ASP A 46 3.99 7.51 -0.09
C ASP A 46 4.52 6.09 0.10
N ILE A 47 3.94 5.18 -0.65
CA ILE A 47 4.14 3.76 -0.44
C ILE A 47 5.60 3.35 -0.64
N ASP A 48 6.32 4.02 -1.51
CA ASP A 48 7.71 3.69 -1.77
C ASP A 48 8.61 4.02 -0.57
N ARG A 49 8.13 4.81 0.37
CA ARG A 49 8.87 5.11 1.60
C ARG A 49 8.35 4.35 2.79
N MET A 50 7.36 3.50 2.57
CA MET A 50 6.78 2.73 3.66
C MET A 50 7.79 1.70 4.17
N PRO A 51 8.00 1.61 5.48
CA PRO A 51 8.87 0.57 6.02
C PRO A 51 8.36 -0.82 5.68
N VAL A 52 9.29 -1.74 5.47
CA VAL A 52 8.92 -3.11 5.13
C VAL A 52 8.06 -3.73 6.23
N GLY A 53 8.35 -3.40 7.47
CA GLY A 53 7.54 -3.92 8.58
C GLY A 53 6.09 -3.52 8.50
N ASP A 54 5.83 -2.28 8.06
CA ASP A 54 4.46 -1.81 7.90
C ASP A 54 3.78 -2.54 6.74
N LEU A 55 4.51 -2.75 5.66
CA LEU A 55 3.98 -3.47 4.52
C LEU A 55 3.58 -4.89 4.92
N LEU A 56 4.44 -5.55 5.69
CA LEU A 56 4.14 -6.89 6.16
C LEU A 56 2.96 -6.91 7.12
N ALA A 57 2.84 -5.88 7.96
CA ALA A 57 1.71 -5.78 8.87
C ALA A 57 0.40 -5.64 8.10
N LEU A 58 0.40 -4.84 7.05
CA LEU A 58 -0.78 -4.70 6.20
C LEU A 58 -1.11 -6.01 5.51
N GLY A 59 -0.08 -6.69 5.01
CA GLY A 59 -0.30 -7.98 4.36
C GLY A 59 -0.93 -8.99 5.29
N ARG A 60 -0.46 -9.06 6.53
CA ARG A 60 -1.02 -9.97 7.50
C ARG A 60 -2.43 -9.60 7.87
N GLY A 61 -2.67 -8.32 8.11
CA GLY A 61 -3.99 -7.84 8.49
C GLY A 61 -5.02 -8.01 7.41
N LEU A 62 -4.59 -7.96 6.15
CA LEU A 62 -5.49 -8.11 5.00
C LEU A 62 -5.44 -9.51 4.41
N ASP A 63 -4.67 -10.39 5.04
CA ASP A 63 -4.58 -11.78 4.59
C ASP A 63 -4.04 -11.89 3.16
N ILE A 64 -3.08 -11.05 2.83
CA ILE A 64 -2.44 -11.06 1.53
C ILE A 64 -1.13 -11.81 1.62
N PRO A 65 -0.93 -12.87 0.83
CA PRO A 65 0.33 -13.60 0.85
C PRO A 65 1.49 -12.72 0.42
N ILE A 66 2.67 -12.98 0.97
CA ILE A 66 3.86 -12.22 0.60
C ILE A 66 4.13 -12.32 -0.90
N ALA A 67 3.84 -13.47 -1.48
CA ALA A 67 4.03 -13.67 -2.92
C ALA A 67 3.20 -12.67 -3.73
N ASP A 68 1.97 -12.39 -3.28
CA ASP A 68 1.11 -11.44 -3.96
C ASP A 68 1.63 -10.01 -3.80
N LEU A 69 2.16 -9.69 -2.62
CA LEU A 69 2.75 -8.38 -2.41
C LEU A 69 3.95 -8.16 -3.33
N ARG A 70 4.79 -9.19 -3.44
CA ARG A 70 5.95 -9.10 -4.31
C ARG A 70 5.55 -8.99 -5.77
N ALA A 71 4.53 -9.74 -6.17
CA ALA A 71 4.06 -9.71 -7.54
C ALA A 71 3.48 -8.35 -7.93
N ALA A 72 2.97 -7.62 -6.97
CA ALA A 72 2.41 -6.30 -7.22
C ALA A 72 3.47 -5.23 -7.38
N ILE A 73 4.73 -5.51 -7.00
CA ILE A 73 5.82 -4.56 -7.17
C ILE A 73 6.40 -4.76 -8.56
N ARG A 74 6.48 -3.68 -9.31
CA ARG A 74 7.07 -3.75 -10.63
C ARG A 74 8.56 -3.59 -10.56
N TYR A 75 9.26 -4.51 -11.15
CA TYR A 75 10.72 -4.42 -11.26
C TYR A 75 11.05 -3.95 -12.65
N GLN A 76 11.92 -2.99 -12.73
CA GLN A 76 12.31 -2.47 -14.03
C GLN A 76 13.74 -2.80 -14.33
#